data_05a39479b41b0bfc4e674418afdab0c4
#
_entry.id   05a39479b41b0bfc4e674418afdab0c4
#
_cell.length_a   1.000
_cell.length_b   1.000
_cell.length_c   1.000
_cell.angle_alpha   90.00
_cell.angle_beta   90.00
_cell.angle_gamma   90.00
#
_symmetry.space_group_name_H-M   'P 1'
#
loop_
_entity.id
_entity.type
_entity.pdbx_description
1 polymer ?
#
loop_
_entity_poly.entity_id
_entity_poly.type
_entity_poly.pdbx_seq_one_letter_code
_entity_poly.pdbx_strand_id
1 'polypeptide(L)'
;MKKKLNEFIWETHGIHAGTEQDHVKHGIDRLEDIVDKAIDAGHPSITFIIHSPRLTRFRYIAERETNVKFIRGNKSYLNYPKRIVNLRQKYEGKINIKYGVELEWMGEDLGLQWSRSKIFQAEGADYVIGSVHFAPEGLPYDGSKEEAEELLKLRGSLEAYWDGYFNETIQMIECFGDMIQIIGHIDLPKLNVDMPDALVNFETSSHPLAN
;
A
#
# COMPACT_ATOMS: atom_id res chain seq x y z
N MET A 1 14.41 -7.52 -21.68
CA MET A 1 13.70 -8.82 -21.42
C MET A 1 12.28 -8.49 -21.04
N LYS A 2 11.29 -8.75 -21.91
CA LYS A 2 9.86 -8.52 -21.58
C LYS A 2 9.46 -9.54 -20.52
N LYS A 3 9.31 -9.14 -19.24
CA LYS A 3 8.66 -9.97 -18.21
C LYS A 3 7.23 -10.27 -18.70
N LYS A 4 6.88 -11.54 -18.74
CA LYS A 4 5.51 -11.95 -19.13
C LYS A 4 4.55 -11.45 -18.04
N LEU A 5 3.56 -10.68 -18.44
CA LEU A 5 2.49 -10.07 -17.62
C LEU A 5 1.49 -11.09 -17.02
N ASN A 6 1.83 -12.37 -16.93
CA ASN A 6 0.91 -13.43 -16.48
C ASN A 6 1.13 -13.87 -15.03
N GLU A 7 1.79 -13.04 -14.20
CA GLU A 7 1.90 -13.32 -12.78
C GLU A 7 0.81 -12.53 -12.06
N PHE A 8 -0.22 -13.22 -11.59
CA PHE A 8 -1.26 -12.62 -10.77
C PHE A 8 -0.63 -12.12 -9.46
N ILE A 9 -0.71 -10.80 -9.24
CA ILE A 9 -0.37 -10.20 -7.97
C ILE A 9 -1.65 -10.25 -7.14
N TRP A 10 -1.65 -11.09 -6.10
CA TRP A 10 -2.71 -11.08 -5.10
C TRP A 10 -2.23 -10.19 -3.97
N GLU A 11 -2.91 -9.08 -3.81
CA GLU A 11 -2.76 -8.24 -2.65
C GLU A 11 -3.38 -8.97 -1.46
N THR A 12 -2.57 -9.76 -0.79
CA THR A 12 -2.97 -10.34 0.47
C THR A 12 -2.26 -9.55 1.55
N HIS A 13 -2.97 -8.66 2.18
CA HIS A 13 -2.57 -8.06 3.43
C HIS A 13 -2.54 -9.17 4.49
N GLY A 14 -1.60 -10.07 4.32
CA GLY A 14 -1.45 -11.27 5.12
C GLY A 14 -1.00 -10.91 6.51
N ILE A 15 -1.92 -11.05 7.44
CA ILE A 15 -1.64 -10.86 8.83
C ILE A 15 -1.37 -12.16 9.53
N HIS A 16 -0.47 -12.01 10.43
CA HIS A 16 -0.06 -12.97 11.40
C HIS A 16 -1.19 -13.36 12.34
N ALA A 17 -1.74 -14.54 12.18
CA ALA A 17 -2.43 -15.17 13.27
C ALA A 17 -1.47 -15.24 14.47
N GLY A 18 -1.79 -14.54 15.54
CA GLY A 18 -1.17 -14.77 16.84
C GLY A 18 -0.10 -13.79 17.32
N THR A 19 0.11 -12.66 16.69
CA THR A 19 0.88 -11.60 17.33
C THR A 19 0.01 -10.35 17.52
N GLU A 20 -0.17 -9.96 18.76
CA GLU A 20 -0.89 -8.74 19.19
C GLU A 20 -0.25 -7.43 18.67
N GLN A 21 0.67 -7.52 17.73
CA GLN A 21 1.59 -6.43 17.37
C GLN A 21 1.54 -6.02 15.90
N ASP A 22 0.63 -6.55 15.12
CA ASP A 22 0.49 -6.11 13.74
C ASP A 22 -0.21 -4.76 13.69
N HIS A 23 0.49 -3.79 13.14
CA HIS A 23 0.06 -2.40 13.12
C HIS A 23 -1.12 -2.14 12.16
N VAL A 24 -1.35 -3.06 11.23
CA VAL A 24 -2.50 -3.02 10.30
C VAL A 24 -3.07 -4.42 10.19
N LYS A 25 -4.32 -4.61 10.61
CA LYS A 25 -5.01 -5.91 10.54
C LYS A 25 -5.92 -5.94 9.32
N HIS A 26 -5.37 -6.28 8.16
CA HIS A 26 -6.14 -6.42 6.92
C HIS A 26 -6.69 -7.82 6.69
N GLY A 27 -6.23 -8.81 7.42
CA GLY A 27 -6.68 -10.19 7.30
C GLY A 27 -6.51 -10.96 8.61
N ILE A 28 -7.07 -12.15 8.68
CA ILE A 28 -7.04 -13.05 9.84
C ILE A 28 -6.46 -14.42 9.51
N ASP A 29 -6.25 -14.71 8.21
CA ASP A 29 -5.76 -16.01 7.77
C ASP A 29 -4.25 -16.14 7.99
N ARG A 30 -3.81 -17.37 8.23
CA ARG A 30 -2.38 -17.68 8.26
C ARG A 30 -1.81 -17.62 6.85
N LEU A 31 -0.54 -17.22 6.71
CA LEU A 31 0.13 -17.17 5.41
C LEU A 31 0.11 -18.53 4.70
N GLU A 32 0.28 -19.62 5.46
CA GLU A 32 0.23 -20.97 4.94
C GLU A 32 -1.14 -21.32 4.36
N ASP A 33 -2.22 -20.95 5.04
CA ASP A 33 -3.59 -21.24 4.60
C ASP A 33 -3.92 -20.49 3.29
N ILE A 34 -3.37 -19.29 3.14
CA ILE A 34 -3.48 -18.50 1.90
C ILE A 34 -2.71 -19.18 0.76
N VAL A 35 -1.48 -19.64 1.04
CA VAL A 35 -0.67 -20.36 0.05
C VAL A 35 -1.35 -21.64 -0.39
N ASP A 36 -1.90 -22.44 0.56
CA ASP A 36 -2.60 -23.68 0.25
C ASP A 36 -3.82 -23.39 -0.65
N LYS A 37 -4.63 -22.38 -0.33
CA LYS A 37 -5.76 -21.95 -1.19
C LYS A 37 -5.31 -21.50 -2.58
N ALA A 38 -4.19 -20.81 -2.70
CA ALA A 38 -3.65 -20.38 -3.98
C ALA A 38 -3.22 -21.59 -4.84
N ILE A 39 -2.61 -22.61 -4.22
CA ILE A 39 -2.24 -23.85 -4.89
C ILE A 39 -3.50 -24.59 -5.35
N ASP A 40 -4.50 -24.75 -4.49
CA ASP A 40 -5.77 -25.42 -4.80
C ASP A 40 -6.53 -24.73 -5.95
N ALA A 41 -6.40 -23.40 -6.04
CA ALA A 41 -6.95 -22.60 -7.13
C ALA A 41 -6.10 -22.63 -8.41
N GLY A 42 -4.96 -23.32 -8.41
CA GLY A 42 -4.09 -23.47 -9.57
C GLY A 42 -3.24 -22.23 -9.90
N HIS A 43 -3.02 -21.33 -8.93
CA HIS A 43 -2.18 -20.15 -9.15
C HIS A 43 -0.70 -20.54 -9.23
N PRO A 44 0.03 -20.05 -10.25
CA PRO A 44 1.46 -20.36 -10.41
C PRO A 44 2.33 -19.55 -9.43
N SER A 45 1.81 -18.45 -8.91
CA SER A 45 2.54 -17.56 -7.99
C SER A 45 1.59 -16.78 -7.08
N ILE A 46 2.13 -16.35 -5.95
CA ILE A 46 1.46 -15.44 -5.01
C ILE A 46 2.48 -14.42 -4.48
N THR A 47 2.05 -13.18 -4.29
CA THR A 47 2.87 -12.13 -3.69
C THR A 47 2.25 -11.71 -2.37
N PHE A 48 3.03 -11.77 -1.30
CA PHE A 48 2.66 -11.21 -0.01
C PHE A 48 3.19 -9.80 0.11
N ILE A 49 2.30 -8.84 0.35
CA ILE A 49 2.63 -7.43 0.52
C ILE A 49 2.44 -7.06 1.98
N ILE A 50 3.35 -6.25 2.52
CA ILE A 50 3.24 -5.66 3.86
C ILE A 50 3.34 -4.14 3.76
N HIS A 51 2.48 -3.44 4.50
CA HIS A 51 2.59 -1.99 4.61
C HIS A 51 3.85 -1.56 5.35
N SER A 52 4.47 -0.50 4.86
CA SER A 52 5.54 0.15 5.58
C SER A 52 5.01 0.82 6.86
N PRO A 53 5.85 0.95 7.92
CA PRO A 53 5.45 1.66 9.12
C PRO A 53 5.11 3.13 8.83
N ARG A 54 4.08 3.66 9.50
CA ARG A 54 3.64 5.05 9.41
C ARG A 54 4.01 5.85 10.67
N LEU A 55 4.08 7.16 10.53
CA LEU A 55 4.18 8.04 11.69
C LEU A 55 2.84 8.12 12.44
N THR A 56 2.91 8.40 13.74
CA THR A 56 1.74 8.44 14.63
C THR A 56 0.67 9.45 14.25
N ARG A 57 1.00 10.48 13.48
CA ARG A 57 0.03 11.46 12.98
C ARG A 57 -0.84 10.91 11.85
N PHE A 58 -0.37 9.90 11.12
CA PHE A 58 -1.09 9.23 10.05
C PHE A 58 -1.81 8.00 10.60
N ARG A 59 -2.97 8.23 11.20
CA ARG A 59 -3.80 7.20 11.85
C ARG A 59 -5.25 7.33 11.43
N TYR A 60 -5.86 6.20 11.15
CA TYR A 60 -7.31 6.09 11.04
C TYR A 60 -7.98 6.31 12.41
N ILE A 61 -9.23 6.77 12.42
CA ILE A 61 -10.01 6.94 13.67
C ILE A 61 -10.04 5.63 14.47
N ALA A 62 -10.32 4.52 13.82
CA ALA A 62 -10.35 3.21 14.47
C ALA A 62 -9.02 2.83 15.16
N GLU A 63 -7.89 3.25 14.61
CA GLU A 63 -6.57 3.02 15.23
C GLU A 63 -6.30 3.95 16.41
N ARG A 64 -6.88 5.16 16.41
CA ARG A 64 -6.79 6.11 17.51
C ARG A 64 -7.58 5.61 18.72
N GLU A 65 -8.78 5.09 18.48
CA GLU A 65 -9.69 4.59 19.51
C GLU A 65 -9.19 3.30 20.19
N THR A 66 -8.57 2.42 19.41
CA THR A 66 -8.07 1.14 19.94
C THR A 66 -6.72 1.22 20.63
N ASN A 67 -6.11 2.42 20.70
CA ASN A 67 -4.80 2.65 21.30
C ASN A 67 -3.69 1.72 20.74
N VAL A 68 -3.82 1.35 19.48
CA VAL A 68 -2.83 0.52 18.75
C VAL A 68 -1.47 1.21 18.87
N LYS A 69 -0.52 0.53 19.48
CA LYS A 69 0.84 1.05 19.61
C LYS A 69 1.48 1.09 18.24
N PHE A 70 1.60 2.27 17.68
CA PHE A 70 2.40 2.49 16.47
C PHE A 70 3.84 2.17 16.75
N ILE A 71 4.40 1.36 15.92
CA ILE A 71 5.64 0.73 16.22
C ILE A 71 6.73 1.42 15.41
N ARG A 72 7.52 2.22 16.09
CA ARG A 72 8.87 2.49 15.61
C ARG A 72 9.61 1.15 15.60
N GLY A 73 9.89 0.62 14.41
CA GLY A 73 10.65 -0.61 14.25
C GLY A 73 9.89 -1.86 14.73
N ASN A 74 8.72 -2.11 14.15
CA ASN A 74 7.94 -3.29 14.46
C ASN A 74 8.75 -4.55 14.16
N LYS A 75 8.93 -5.38 15.18
CA LYS A 75 9.56 -6.69 15.02
C LYS A 75 8.86 -7.55 13.97
N SER A 76 7.54 -7.41 13.81
CA SER A 76 6.76 -8.10 12.79
C SER A 76 7.21 -7.69 11.38
N TYR A 77 7.27 -6.38 11.10
CA TYR A 77 7.73 -5.86 9.83
C TYR A 77 9.14 -6.34 9.51
N LEU A 78 10.08 -6.18 10.46
CA LEU A 78 11.47 -6.59 10.30
C LEU A 78 11.66 -8.10 10.17
N ASN A 79 10.77 -8.91 10.73
CA ASN A 79 10.80 -10.37 10.63
C ASN A 79 10.02 -10.92 9.42
N TYR A 80 9.24 -10.08 8.73
CA TYR A 80 8.40 -10.53 7.63
C TYR A 80 9.20 -11.18 6.49
N PRO A 81 10.32 -10.61 6.02
CA PRO A 81 11.14 -11.24 4.98
C PRO A 81 11.59 -12.65 5.37
N LYS A 82 11.99 -12.86 6.64
CA LYS A 82 12.39 -14.18 7.14
C LYS A 82 11.26 -15.19 7.10
N ARG A 83 10.02 -14.77 7.38
CA ARG A 83 8.85 -15.64 7.28
C ARG A 83 8.57 -16.04 5.84
N ILE A 84 8.71 -15.10 4.90
CA ILE A 84 8.56 -15.41 3.47
C ILE A 84 9.64 -16.40 3.00
N VAL A 85 10.87 -16.26 3.46
CA VAL A 85 11.93 -17.24 3.17
C VAL A 85 11.54 -18.63 3.66
N ASN A 86 11.00 -18.75 4.87
CA ASN A 86 10.54 -20.04 5.40
C ASN A 86 9.37 -20.61 4.59
N LEU A 87 8.43 -19.76 4.14
CA LEU A 87 7.33 -20.19 3.26
C LEU A 87 7.86 -20.67 1.92
N ARG A 88 8.79 -19.96 1.29
CA ARG A 88 9.42 -20.37 0.04
C ARG A 88 10.06 -21.77 0.16
N GLN A 89 10.76 -22.03 1.26
CA GLN A 89 11.37 -23.34 1.52
C GLN A 89 10.29 -24.43 1.70
N LYS A 90 9.23 -24.14 2.47
CA LYS A 90 8.14 -25.09 2.74
C LYS A 90 7.36 -25.48 1.48
N TYR A 91 7.19 -24.54 0.56
CA TYR A 91 6.38 -24.71 -0.65
C TYR A 91 7.22 -24.79 -1.94
N GLU A 92 8.51 -25.08 -1.81
CA GLU A 92 9.42 -25.23 -2.95
C GLU A 92 8.88 -26.23 -3.99
N GLY A 93 8.92 -25.82 -5.26
CA GLY A 93 8.41 -26.62 -6.37
C GLY A 93 6.88 -26.68 -6.50
N LYS A 94 6.10 -26.10 -5.57
CA LYS A 94 4.63 -26.10 -5.62
C LYS A 94 4.06 -24.78 -6.14
N ILE A 95 4.58 -23.66 -5.68
CA ILE A 95 4.13 -22.32 -6.06
C ILE A 95 5.28 -21.32 -5.88
N ASN A 96 5.32 -20.30 -6.74
CA ASN A 96 6.30 -19.22 -6.61
C ASN A 96 5.79 -18.16 -5.62
N ILE A 97 6.43 -18.06 -4.46
CA ILE A 97 6.07 -17.08 -3.43
C ILE A 97 6.95 -15.86 -3.52
N LYS A 98 6.34 -14.70 -3.70
CA LYS A 98 7.00 -13.39 -3.79
C LYS A 98 6.71 -12.55 -2.56
N TYR A 99 7.55 -11.55 -2.35
CA TYR A 99 7.45 -10.60 -1.24
C TYR A 99 7.48 -9.18 -1.78
N GLY A 100 6.62 -8.33 -1.27
CA GLY A 100 6.60 -6.92 -1.59
C GLY A 100 6.35 -6.05 -0.37
N VAL A 101 6.58 -4.76 -0.55
CA VAL A 101 6.30 -3.72 0.44
C VAL A 101 5.41 -2.67 -0.22
N GLU A 102 4.34 -2.31 0.46
CA GLU A 102 3.55 -1.14 0.13
C GLU A 102 4.08 0.04 0.94
N LEU A 103 4.73 0.94 0.20
CA LEU A 103 5.42 2.10 0.75
C LEU A 103 4.44 3.24 0.91
N GLU A 104 4.26 3.67 2.15
CA GLU A 104 3.37 4.78 2.49
C GLU A 104 3.99 6.12 2.16
N TRP A 105 3.31 6.92 1.36
CA TRP A 105 3.66 8.31 1.17
C TRP A 105 3.21 9.16 2.37
N MET A 106 4.14 9.89 2.95
CA MET A 106 3.91 10.74 4.12
C MET A 106 4.41 12.17 3.92
N GLY A 107 4.46 12.62 2.65
CA GLY A 107 5.00 13.90 2.25
C GLY A 107 6.50 13.86 1.94
N GLU A 108 6.98 14.87 1.23
CA GLU A 108 8.32 14.92 0.63
C GLU A 108 9.46 14.74 1.66
N ASP A 109 9.42 15.47 2.76
CA ASP A 109 10.47 15.42 3.79
C ASP A 109 10.65 14.01 4.38
N LEU A 110 9.56 13.30 4.56
CA LEU A 110 9.56 11.94 5.10
C LEU A 110 9.87 10.92 4.02
N GLY A 111 9.37 11.11 2.82
CA GLY A 111 9.68 10.28 1.67
C GLY A 111 11.19 10.20 1.46
N LEU A 112 11.88 11.32 1.43
CA LEU A 112 13.35 11.37 1.30
C LEU A 112 14.10 10.73 2.46
N GLN A 113 13.62 10.88 3.70
CA GLN A 113 14.22 10.20 4.85
C GLN A 113 14.06 8.70 4.77
N TRP A 114 12.88 8.26 4.37
CA TRP A 114 12.58 6.85 4.23
C TRP A 114 13.34 6.22 3.07
N SER A 115 13.42 6.85 1.91
CA SER A 115 14.17 6.35 0.76
C SER A 115 15.65 6.10 1.07
N ARG A 116 16.19 6.79 2.08
CA ARG A 116 17.56 6.62 2.59
C ARG A 116 17.68 5.67 3.76
N SER A 117 16.57 5.19 4.32
CA SER A 117 16.62 4.35 5.50
C SER A 117 16.82 2.88 5.11
N LYS A 118 17.70 2.17 5.84
CA LYS A 118 17.89 0.72 5.66
C LYS A 118 16.63 -0.11 5.91
N ILE A 119 15.62 0.47 6.59
CA ILE A 119 14.33 -0.19 6.83
C ILE A 119 13.57 -0.35 5.51
N PHE A 120 13.72 0.59 4.57
CA PHE A 120 13.09 0.55 3.24
C PHE A 120 13.86 -0.21 2.19
N GLN A 121 15.14 -0.33 2.37
CA GLN A 121 15.92 -1.29 1.61
C GLN A 121 15.51 -2.69 2.10
N ALA A 122 14.18 -2.98 2.06
CA ALA A 122 13.63 -4.28 2.40
C ALA A 122 14.40 -5.33 1.62
N GLU A 123 15.54 -5.77 2.21
CA GLU A 123 16.44 -6.72 1.58
C GLU A 123 15.61 -7.90 1.13
N GLY A 124 15.52 -8.10 -0.18
CA GLY A 124 14.81 -9.20 -0.78
C GLY A 124 13.35 -8.95 -1.16
N ALA A 125 12.84 -7.72 -1.13
CA ALA A 125 11.54 -7.44 -1.74
C ALA A 125 11.62 -7.62 -3.26
N ASP A 126 10.66 -8.36 -3.82
CA ASP A 126 10.54 -8.54 -5.27
C ASP A 126 9.85 -7.35 -5.92
N TYR A 127 9.00 -6.64 -5.16
CA TYR A 127 8.24 -5.49 -5.60
C TYR A 127 8.08 -4.45 -4.49
N VAL A 128 8.04 -3.19 -4.90
CA VAL A 128 7.67 -2.06 -4.04
C VAL A 128 6.51 -1.33 -4.70
N ILE A 129 5.42 -1.17 -3.95
CA ILE A 129 4.25 -0.40 -4.33
C ILE A 129 4.37 0.95 -3.63
N GLY A 130 4.20 2.04 -4.35
CA GLY A 130 4.04 3.37 -3.75
C GLY A 130 2.56 3.71 -3.61
N SER A 131 2.10 4.08 -2.43
CA SER A 131 0.70 4.38 -2.16
C SER A 131 0.52 5.65 -1.34
N VAL A 132 -0.57 6.36 -1.62
CA VAL A 132 -0.99 7.55 -0.89
C VAL A 132 -2.29 7.22 -0.18
N HIS A 133 -2.22 7.01 1.14
CA HIS A 133 -3.42 6.80 1.96
C HIS A 133 -3.82 8.05 2.74
N PHE A 134 -2.88 8.95 3.00
CA PHE A 134 -3.10 10.11 3.86
C PHE A 134 -2.74 11.41 3.17
N ALA A 135 -3.56 12.42 3.41
CA ALA A 135 -3.21 13.80 3.09
C ALA A 135 -2.12 14.31 4.06
N PRO A 136 -1.35 15.36 3.68
CA PRO A 136 -0.33 15.96 4.56
C PRO A 136 -0.86 16.40 5.93
N GLU A 137 -2.14 16.71 6.00
CA GLU A 137 -2.86 17.08 7.22
C GLU A 137 -3.04 15.89 8.20
N GLY A 138 -2.76 14.67 7.74
CA GLY A 138 -2.88 13.44 8.52
C GLY A 138 -4.27 12.82 8.50
N LEU A 139 -5.16 13.31 7.63
CA LEU A 139 -6.47 12.71 7.37
C LEU A 139 -6.36 11.68 6.24
N PRO A 140 -6.98 10.50 6.38
CA PRO A 140 -6.92 9.47 5.35
C PRO A 140 -7.89 9.77 4.19
N TYR A 141 -7.48 9.40 2.98
CA TYR A 141 -8.34 9.42 1.79
C TYR A 141 -9.31 8.23 1.74
N ASP A 142 -8.93 7.12 2.39
CA ASP A 142 -9.65 5.84 2.42
C ASP A 142 -10.18 5.48 3.82
N GLY A 143 -10.24 6.46 4.70
CA GLY A 143 -10.75 6.30 6.07
C GLY A 143 -12.26 6.11 6.14
N SER A 144 -12.85 6.49 7.26
CA SER A 144 -14.28 6.53 7.40
C SER A 144 -14.88 7.66 6.54
N LYS A 145 -16.19 7.59 6.30
CA LYS A 145 -16.90 8.65 5.58
C LYS A 145 -16.74 10.01 6.26
N GLU A 146 -16.75 10.02 7.60
CA GLU A 146 -16.56 11.23 8.39
C GLU A 146 -15.16 11.84 8.19
N GLU A 147 -14.11 11.01 8.13
CA GLU A 147 -12.75 11.48 7.84
C GLU A 147 -12.63 12.04 6.42
N ALA A 148 -13.26 11.40 5.43
CA ALA A 148 -13.30 11.90 4.06
C ALA A 148 -14.07 13.23 3.94
N GLU A 149 -15.20 13.37 4.63
CA GLU A 149 -15.98 14.61 4.67
C GLU A 149 -15.21 15.75 5.37
N GLU A 150 -14.46 15.44 6.43
CA GLU A 150 -13.59 16.40 7.10
C GLU A 150 -12.48 16.90 6.15
N LEU A 151 -11.81 16.00 5.45
CA LEU A 151 -10.78 16.34 4.47
C LEU A 151 -11.36 17.14 3.31
N LEU A 152 -12.52 16.75 2.76
CA LEU A 152 -13.20 17.48 1.70
C LEU A 152 -13.56 18.92 2.14
N LYS A 153 -14.08 19.08 3.36
CA LYS A 153 -14.36 20.39 3.94
C LYS A 153 -13.09 21.24 4.09
N LEU A 154 -11.99 20.62 4.50
CA LEU A 154 -10.71 21.31 4.64
C LEU A 154 -10.15 21.77 3.28
N ARG A 155 -10.33 20.97 2.24
CA ARG A 155 -9.92 21.28 0.87
C ARG A 155 -10.83 22.31 0.19
N GLY A 156 -12.06 22.45 0.64
CA GLY A 156 -13.03 23.48 0.21
C GLY A 156 -13.84 23.12 -1.03
N SER A 157 -13.38 22.26 -1.91
CA SER A 157 -14.15 21.76 -3.06
C SER A 157 -13.76 20.33 -3.43
N LEU A 158 -14.60 19.69 -4.24
CA LEU A 158 -14.37 18.35 -4.76
C LEU A 158 -13.13 18.30 -5.65
N GLU A 159 -12.96 19.30 -6.51
CA GLU A 159 -11.79 19.43 -7.38
C GLU A 159 -10.51 19.57 -6.55
N ALA A 160 -10.48 20.48 -5.56
CA ALA A 160 -9.32 20.69 -4.71
C ALA A 160 -8.97 19.46 -3.86
N TYR A 161 -9.97 18.65 -3.49
CA TYR A 161 -9.75 17.37 -2.81
C TYR A 161 -9.00 16.37 -3.71
N TRP A 162 -9.48 16.18 -4.94
CA TRP A 162 -8.86 15.27 -5.91
C TRP A 162 -7.52 15.78 -6.43
N ASP A 163 -7.40 17.09 -6.70
CA ASP A 163 -6.12 17.71 -7.06
C ASP A 163 -5.07 17.49 -5.97
N GLY A 164 -5.47 17.60 -4.71
CA GLY A 164 -4.60 17.28 -3.58
C GLY A 164 -4.11 15.85 -3.61
N TYR A 165 -4.98 14.87 -3.83
CA TYR A 165 -4.61 13.47 -3.92
C TYR A 165 -3.65 13.19 -5.09
N PHE A 166 -3.95 13.71 -6.27
CA PHE A 166 -3.08 13.50 -7.43
C PHE A 166 -1.72 14.22 -7.30
N ASN A 167 -1.70 15.40 -6.70
CA ASN A 167 -0.44 16.11 -6.41
C ASN A 167 0.44 15.32 -5.45
N GLU A 168 -0.12 14.74 -4.39
CA GLU A 168 0.61 13.84 -3.49
C GLU A 168 1.12 12.59 -4.23
N THR A 169 0.33 12.03 -5.13
CA THR A 169 0.72 10.88 -5.95
C THR A 169 1.88 11.23 -6.89
N ILE A 170 1.83 12.40 -7.54
CA ILE A 170 2.91 12.87 -8.41
C ILE A 170 4.20 13.09 -7.60
N GLN A 171 4.11 13.77 -6.46
CA GLN A 171 5.26 14.00 -5.59
C GLN A 171 5.87 12.69 -5.09
N MET A 172 5.04 11.71 -4.75
CA MET A 172 5.49 10.36 -4.39
C MET A 172 6.28 9.72 -5.52
N ILE A 173 5.76 9.76 -6.76
CA ILE A 173 6.43 9.20 -7.94
C ILE A 173 7.76 9.90 -8.18
N GLU A 174 7.80 11.23 -8.13
CA GLU A 174 9.01 12.01 -8.32
C GLU A 174 10.06 11.75 -7.23
N CYS A 175 9.61 11.60 -5.97
CA CYS A 175 10.50 11.37 -4.83
C CYS A 175 11.06 9.94 -4.80
N PHE A 176 10.21 8.94 -5.03
CA PHE A 176 10.63 7.55 -4.95
C PHE A 176 11.25 7.03 -6.25
N GLY A 177 10.85 7.57 -7.40
CA GLY A 177 11.42 7.23 -8.70
C GLY A 177 11.53 5.72 -8.93
N ASP A 178 12.73 5.25 -9.26
CA ASP A 178 13.01 3.84 -9.55
C ASP A 178 12.85 2.89 -8.34
N MET A 179 12.62 3.41 -7.15
CA MET A 179 12.39 2.58 -5.95
C MET A 179 11.04 1.86 -6.00
N ILE A 180 10.02 2.45 -6.63
CA ILE A 180 8.69 1.86 -6.78
C ILE A 180 8.55 1.26 -8.17
N GLN A 181 7.95 0.08 -8.25
CA GLN A 181 7.63 -0.61 -9.50
C GLN A 181 6.14 -0.57 -9.82
N ILE A 182 5.32 -0.26 -8.84
CA ILE A 182 3.86 -0.24 -8.94
C ILE A 182 3.35 1.02 -8.24
N ILE A 183 2.40 1.70 -8.86
CA ILE A 183 1.61 2.75 -8.21
C ILE A 183 0.37 2.08 -7.66
N GLY A 184 0.14 2.20 -6.35
CA GLY A 184 -1.05 1.66 -5.69
C GLY A 184 -2.29 2.49 -6.03
N HIS A 185 -3.44 1.83 -6.07
CA HIS A 185 -4.82 2.36 -6.12
C HIS A 185 -4.96 3.87 -6.43
N ILE A 186 -4.67 4.25 -7.66
CA ILE A 186 -4.67 5.66 -8.13
C ILE A 186 -6.03 6.38 -7.94
N ASP A 187 -7.08 5.65 -7.68
CA ASP A 187 -8.45 6.15 -7.48
C ASP A 187 -9.01 5.85 -6.08
N LEU A 188 -8.14 5.60 -5.11
CA LEU A 188 -8.49 5.25 -3.73
C LEU A 188 -9.59 6.14 -3.10
N PRO A 189 -9.58 7.48 -3.28
CA PRO A 189 -10.61 8.33 -2.68
C PRO A 189 -12.05 8.02 -3.12
N LYS A 190 -12.23 7.31 -4.24
CA LYS A 190 -13.58 6.87 -4.71
C LYS A 190 -14.32 6.00 -3.69
N LEU A 191 -13.64 5.43 -2.72
CA LEU A 191 -14.29 4.68 -1.65
C LEU A 191 -15.31 5.53 -0.88
N ASN A 192 -15.06 6.83 -0.74
CA ASN A 192 -15.86 7.72 0.08
C ASN A 192 -16.31 9.01 -0.62
N VAL A 193 -15.64 9.39 -1.71
CA VAL A 193 -15.85 10.68 -2.38
C VAL A 193 -15.94 10.48 -3.89
N ASP A 194 -17.03 10.95 -4.48
CA ASP A 194 -17.23 10.86 -5.92
C ASP A 194 -16.11 11.61 -6.68
N MET A 195 -15.74 11.07 -7.85
CA MET A 195 -14.78 11.74 -8.71
C MET A 195 -15.52 12.82 -9.54
N PRO A 196 -14.93 14.02 -9.72
CA PRO A 196 -15.51 15.05 -10.60
C PRO A 196 -15.70 14.53 -12.02
N ASP A 197 -16.80 14.92 -12.68
CA ASP A 197 -17.12 14.52 -14.07
C ASP A 197 -16.00 14.84 -15.06
N ALA A 198 -15.29 15.94 -14.85
CA ALA A 198 -14.15 16.33 -15.67
C ALA A 198 -13.02 15.31 -15.65
N LEU A 199 -12.84 14.59 -14.54
CA LEU A 199 -11.83 13.53 -14.40
C LEU A 199 -12.35 12.17 -14.89
N VAL A 200 -13.65 11.90 -14.78
CA VAL A 200 -14.28 10.67 -15.30
C VAL A 200 -14.16 10.59 -16.81
N ASN A 201 -14.23 11.72 -17.49
CA ASN A 201 -14.15 11.81 -18.95
C ASN A 201 -12.72 11.86 -19.52
N PHE A 202 -11.70 11.63 -18.69
CA PHE A 202 -10.30 11.66 -19.13
C PHE A 202 -9.98 10.63 -20.24
N GLU A 203 -10.66 9.49 -20.25
CA GLU A 203 -10.50 8.46 -21.30
C GLU A 203 -10.99 8.93 -22.69
N THR A 204 -11.82 9.96 -22.75
CA THR A 204 -12.37 10.48 -24.02
C THR A 204 -11.69 11.75 -24.53
N SER A 205 -10.86 12.38 -23.70
CA SER A 205 -10.10 13.56 -24.12
C SER A 205 -8.79 13.13 -24.75
N SER A 206 -8.52 13.64 -25.96
CA SER A 206 -7.26 13.47 -26.70
C SER A 206 -6.10 14.21 -26.01
N HIS A 207 -5.78 13.80 -24.78
CA HIS A 207 -4.63 14.36 -24.06
C HIS A 207 -3.33 13.82 -24.65
N PRO A 208 -2.31 14.67 -24.91
CA PRO A 208 -1.07 14.24 -25.58
C PRO A 208 -0.23 13.21 -24.83
N LEU A 209 -0.62 12.80 -23.61
CA LEU A 209 0.02 11.73 -22.84
C LEU A 209 -0.63 10.35 -23.04
N ALA A 210 -1.66 10.24 -23.89
CA ALA A 210 -2.35 8.97 -24.20
C ALA A 210 -1.77 8.23 -25.42
N ASN A 211 -0.58 8.60 -25.89
CA ASN A 211 0.15 7.92 -26.99
C ASN A 211 1.49 7.36 -26.52
#